data_655d46fa726d280f47a8eeea3d03585c
#
_entry.id   655d46fa726d280f47a8eeea3d03585c
#
_cell.length_a   1.000
_cell.length_b   1.000
_cell.length_c   1.000
_cell.angle_alpha   90.00
_cell.angle_beta   90.00
_cell.angle_gamma   90.00
#
_symmetry.space_group_name_H-M   'P 1'
#
loop_
_entity.id
_entity.type
_entity.pdbx_description
1 polymer ?
#
loop_
_entity_poly.entity_id
_entity_poly.type
_entity_poly.pdbx_seq_one_letter_code
_entity_poly.pdbx_strand_id
1 'polypeptide(L)'
;MELASCSFGQSSKVSYLQMLTAVCAVVNGGRLMQPYVVQRITAPDGTVIKEVEPTVKRQVISAETSATMCKLMEGVVTKGTGTRAAVPGYRVGGKSGTSQKLDSKNEGARIASFVAVAPIEAPRLAVLICLDEPHSWTTSGGTLSGPVCAEVLQKALPYLGIEPTEMVEK
;
A
#
# COMPACT_ATOMS: atom_id res chain seq x y z
N MET A 1 -17.48 -16.27 -15.89
CA MET A 1 -17.62 -14.84 -15.46
C MET A 1 -16.55 -14.42 -14.46
N GLU A 2 -16.09 -15.29 -13.56
CA GLU A 2 -15.12 -14.97 -12.50
C GLU A 2 -13.76 -14.52 -13.03
N LEU A 3 -13.21 -15.16 -14.06
CA LEU A 3 -11.91 -14.79 -14.62
C LEU A 3 -11.91 -13.36 -15.19
N ALA A 4 -13.00 -13.00 -15.89
CA ALA A 4 -13.12 -11.67 -16.46
C ALA A 4 -13.25 -10.60 -15.37
N SER A 5 -14.04 -10.84 -14.31
CA SER A 5 -14.18 -9.89 -13.20
C SER A 5 -12.93 -9.78 -12.34
N CYS A 6 -12.23 -10.89 -12.11
CA CYS A 6 -10.93 -10.87 -11.39
C CYS A 6 -9.86 -10.10 -12.15
N SER A 7 -9.90 -10.04 -13.48
CA SER A 7 -8.91 -9.33 -14.29
C SER A 7 -8.84 -7.82 -14.03
N PHE A 8 -9.93 -7.23 -13.54
CA PHE A 8 -9.98 -5.82 -13.13
C PHE A 8 -10.25 -5.64 -11.62
N GLY A 9 -10.00 -6.70 -10.81
CA GLY A 9 -9.99 -6.62 -9.36
C GLY A 9 -11.36 -6.71 -8.69
N GLN A 10 -12.32 -7.37 -9.32
CA GLN A 10 -13.64 -7.63 -8.75
C GLN A 10 -13.83 -9.12 -8.42
N SER A 11 -14.87 -9.46 -7.67
CA SER A 11 -15.29 -10.84 -7.35
C SER A 11 -14.31 -11.69 -6.55
N SER A 12 -13.30 -11.06 -5.91
CA SER A 12 -12.40 -11.75 -5.00
C SER A 12 -12.40 -11.11 -3.62
N LYS A 13 -12.30 -11.93 -2.57
CA LYS A 13 -12.18 -11.47 -1.18
C LYS A 13 -10.82 -11.85 -0.64
N VAL A 14 -10.10 -10.85 -0.14
CA VAL A 14 -8.80 -11.02 0.52
C VAL A 14 -8.77 -10.18 1.79
N SER A 15 -7.99 -10.58 2.78
CA SER A 15 -7.78 -9.75 3.96
C SER A 15 -6.90 -8.53 3.59
N TYR A 16 -7.03 -7.45 4.38
CA TYR A 16 -6.20 -6.26 4.19
C TYR A 16 -4.70 -6.56 4.27
N LEU A 17 -4.31 -7.48 5.17
CA LEU A 17 -2.92 -7.91 5.28
C LEU A 17 -2.44 -8.68 4.04
N GLN A 18 -3.28 -9.56 3.47
CA GLN A 18 -2.95 -10.25 2.22
C GLN A 18 -2.78 -9.26 1.07
N MET A 19 -3.69 -8.29 0.95
CA MET A 19 -3.59 -7.24 -0.08
C MET A 19 -2.31 -6.42 0.09
N LEU A 20 -2.02 -5.94 1.30
CA LEU A 20 -0.82 -5.15 1.57
C LEU A 20 0.45 -5.97 1.29
N THR A 21 0.48 -7.24 1.71
CA THR A 21 1.60 -8.15 1.45
C THR A 21 1.82 -8.38 -0.05
N ALA A 22 0.73 -8.50 -0.83
CA ALA A 22 0.81 -8.64 -2.29
C ALA A 22 1.38 -7.37 -2.94
N VAL A 23 0.93 -6.18 -2.51
CA VAL A 23 1.47 -4.91 -3.00
C VAL A 23 2.95 -4.76 -2.63
N CYS A 24 3.33 -5.10 -1.40
CA CYS A 24 4.74 -5.12 -1.00
C CYS A 24 5.58 -6.03 -1.91
N ALA A 25 5.06 -7.21 -2.29
CA ALA A 25 5.76 -8.09 -3.21
C ALA A 25 5.92 -7.47 -4.61
N VAL A 26 4.94 -6.70 -5.08
CA VAL A 26 5.02 -6.00 -6.37
C VAL A 26 6.13 -4.96 -6.39
N VAL A 27 6.38 -4.25 -5.29
CA VAL A 27 7.31 -3.10 -5.26
C VAL A 27 8.69 -3.41 -4.65
N ASN A 28 8.92 -4.60 -4.09
CA ASN A 28 10.17 -4.95 -3.40
C ASN A 28 11.12 -5.85 -4.22
N GLY A 29 11.01 -5.82 -5.54
CA GLY A 29 11.77 -6.70 -6.43
C GLY A 29 11.07 -8.03 -6.68
N GLY A 30 9.78 -8.16 -6.40
CA GLY A 30 8.96 -9.33 -6.70
C GLY A 30 8.98 -10.43 -5.63
N ARG A 31 9.44 -10.14 -4.42
CA ARG A 31 9.60 -11.12 -3.33
C ARG A 31 8.38 -11.12 -2.41
N LEU A 32 7.66 -12.23 -2.35
CA LEU A 32 6.60 -12.43 -1.36
C LEU A 32 7.23 -12.76 -0.01
N MET A 33 7.10 -11.83 0.93
CA MET A 33 7.63 -11.96 2.29
C MET A 33 6.62 -12.60 3.24
N GLN A 34 7.12 -13.30 4.26
CA GLN A 34 6.30 -13.71 5.42
C GLN A 34 6.10 -12.48 6.31
N PRO A 35 4.86 -11.98 6.51
CA PRO A 35 4.64 -10.89 7.44
C PRO A 35 4.82 -11.35 8.90
N TYR A 36 5.36 -10.48 9.73
CA TYR A 36 5.48 -10.68 11.17
C TYR A 36 5.36 -9.33 11.90
N VAL A 37 4.98 -9.36 13.17
CA VAL A 37 4.81 -8.17 14.03
C VAL A 37 5.90 -8.12 15.10
N VAL A 38 6.29 -9.28 15.64
CA VAL A 38 7.33 -9.36 16.66
C VAL A 38 8.67 -9.59 15.99
N GLN A 39 9.55 -8.61 16.06
CA GLN A 39 10.92 -8.70 15.55
C GLN A 39 11.86 -9.40 16.52
N ARG A 40 11.77 -9.05 17.83
CA ARG A 40 12.68 -9.56 18.86
C ARG A 40 11.95 -9.73 20.18
N ILE A 41 12.33 -10.77 20.91
CA ILE A 41 11.92 -11.02 22.29
C ILE A 41 13.18 -11.07 23.14
N THR A 42 13.23 -10.24 24.20
CA THR A 42 14.36 -10.19 25.14
C THR A 42 13.90 -10.50 26.56
N ALA A 43 14.76 -11.13 27.35
CA ALA A 43 14.59 -11.29 28.77
C ALA A 43 14.81 -9.95 29.52
N PRO A 44 14.42 -9.82 30.80
CA PRO A 44 14.63 -8.59 31.58
C PRO A 44 16.11 -8.17 31.72
N ASP A 45 17.04 -9.12 31.65
CA ASP A 45 18.48 -8.89 31.66
C ASP A 45 19.08 -8.45 30.31
N GLY A 46 18.22 -8.29 29.27
CA GLY A 46 18.62 -7.92 27.92
C GLY A 46 19.02 -9.10 27.03
N THR A 47 19.06 -10.32 27.53
CA THR A 47 19.37 -11.51 26.72
C THR A 47 18.32 -11.71 25.62
N VAL A 48 18.76 -11.88 24.39
CA VAL A 48 17.85 -12.15 23.25
C VAL A 48 17.35 -13.61 23.35
N ILE A 49 16.05 -13.78 23.59
CA ILE A 49 15.40 -15.08 23.64
C ILE A 49 15.06 -15.56 22.21
N LYS A 50 14.58 -14.61 21.37
CA LYS A 50 14.18 -14.92 20.00
C LYS A 50 14.36 -13.67 19.13
N GLU A 51 14.87 -13.87 17.93
CA GLU A 51 14.89 -12.88 16.86
C GLU A 51 14.22 -13.49 15.62
N VAL A 52 13.41 -12.69 14.92
CA VAL A 52 12.69 -13.11 13.73
C VAL A 52 13.36 -12.46 12.53
N GLU A 53 13.97 -13.26 11.69
CA GLU A 53 14.56 -12.82 10.44
C GLU A 53 13.52 -12.72 9.32
N PRO A 54 13.64 -11.72 8.42
CA PRO A 54 12.79 -11.60 7.26
C PRO A 54 12.88 -12.84 6.36
N THR A 55 11.74 -13.48 6.13
CA THR A 55 11.66 -14.72 5.35
C THR A 55 11.00 -14.48 4.00
N VAL A 56 11.71 -14.80 2.92
CA VAL A 56 11.14 -14.81 1.56
C VAL A 56 10.42 -16.13 1.35
N LYS A 57 9.10 -16.09 1.11
CA LYS A 57 8.31 -17.28 0.76
C LYS A 57 8.58 -17.75 -0.67
N ARG A 58 8.60 -16.83 -1.61
CA ARG A 58 8.87 -17.08 -3.03
C ARG A 58 9.07 -15.79 -3.82
N GLN A 59 9.68 -15.92 -4.99
CA GLN A 59 9.68 -14.91 -6.04
C GLN A 59 8.38 -15.02 -6.83
N VAL A 60 7.59 -13.94 -6.94
CA VAL A 60 6.28 -13.95 -7.62
C VAL A 60 6.29 -13.24 -8.96
N ILE A 61 7.14 -12.23 -9.13
CA ILE A 61 7.42 -11.53 -10.39
C ILE A 61 8.91 -11.22 -10.48
N SER A 62 9.42 -10.91 -11.67
CA SER A 62 10.82 -10.52 -11.83
C SER A 62 11.10 -9.14 -11.22
N ALA A 63 12.37 -8.86 -10.89
CA ALA A 63 12.79 -7.55 -10.41
C ALA A 63 12.54 -6.44 -11.46
N GLU A 64 12.69 -6.78 -12.74
CA GLU A 64 12.40 -5.86 -13.85
C GLU A 64 10.90 -5.49 -13.91
N THR A 65 10.02 -6.51 -13.78
CA THR A 65 8.57 -6.28 -13.70
C THR A 65 8.24 -5.41 -12.49
N SER A 66 8.84 -5.68 -11.33
CA SER A 66 8.67 -4.87 -10.12
C SER A 66 9.08 -3.41 -10.35
N ALA A 67 10.24 -3.15 -10.97
CA ALA A 67 10.69 -1.81 -11.30
C ALA A 67 9.73 -1.07 -12.25
N THR A 68 9.18 -1.79 -13.23
CA THR A 68 8.16 -1.26 -14.13
C THR A 68 6.88 -0.90 -13.37
N MET A 69 6.44 -1.76 -12.46
CA MET A 69 5.26 -1.49 -11.62
C MET A 69 5.45 -0.29 -10.71
N CYS A 70 6.63 -0.09 -10.12
CA CYS A 70 6.93 1.12 -9.34
C CYS A 70 6.73 2.40 -10.18
N LYS A 71 7.24 2.44 -11.41
CA LYS A 71 7.05 3.57 -12.33
C LYS A 71 5.57 3.82 -12.67
N LEU A 72 4.81 2.74 -12.90
CA LEU A 72 3.37 2.84 -13.17
C LEU A 72 2.60 3.36 -11.95
N MET A 73 2.93 2.87 -10.75
CA MET A 73 2.32 3.31 -9.51
C MET A 73 2.66 4.78 -9.17
N GLU A 74 3.87 5.24 -9.48
CA GLU A 74 4.24 6.65 -9.38
C GLU A 74 3.39 7.50 -10.33
N GLY A 75 3.18 7.04 -11.57
CA GLY A 75 2.30 7.71 -12.53
C GLY A 75 0.86 7.90 -12.03
N VAL A 76 0.34 7.00 -11.20
CA VAL A 76 -0.98 7.13 -10.57
C VAL A 76 -1.05 8.34 -9.64
N VAL A 77 0.03 8.60 -8.89
CA VAL A 77 0.09 9.71 -7.93
C VAL A 77 0.47 11.02 -8.62
N THR A 78 1.33 10.99 -9.63
CA THR A 78 1.78 12.22 -10.32
C THR A 78 0.77 12.73 -11.35
N LYS A 79 0.04 11.85 -12.04
CA LYS A 79 -0.81 12.20 -13.20
C LYS A 79 -2.19 11.53 -13.20
N GLY A 80 -2.41 10.57 -12.29
CA GLY A 80 -3.59 9.71 -12.30
C GLY A 80 -4.61 10.02 -11.21
N THR A 81 -5.34 8.98 -10.81
CA THR A 81 -6.44 9.06 -9.83
C THR A 81 -5.96 9.21 -8.38
N GLY A 82 -4.66 9.17 -8.13
CA GLY A 82 -4.03 9.19 -6.81
C GLY A 82 -3.32 10.51 -6.47
N THR A 83 -3.52 11.59 -7.18
CA THR A 83 -2.79 12.87 -6.95
C THR A 83 -2.93 13.41 -5.53
N ARG A 84 -4.02 13.07 -4.85
CA ARG A 84 -4.24 13.45 -3.44
C ARG A 84 -3.42 12.63 -2.43
N ALA A 85 -2.71 11.60 -2.89
CA ALA A 85 -1.78 10.83 -2.06
C ALA A 85 -0.33 11.33 -2.15
N ALA A 86 -0.08 12.42 -2.87
CA ALA A 86 1.24 13.02 -2.97
C ALA A 86 1.71 13.56 -1.62
N VAL A 87 3.00 13.39 -1.33
CA VAL A 87 3.66 13.90 -0.11
C VAL A 87 4.83 14.76 -0.53
N PRO A 88 4.85 16.05 -0.14
CA PRO A 88 5.95 16.96 -0.50
C PRO A 88 7.30 16.40 -0.10
N GLY A 89 8.27 16.45 -1.02
CA GLY A 89 9.64 15.98 -0.80
C GLY A 89 9.84 14.48 -1.00
N TYR A 90 8.78 13.72 -1.27
CA TYR A 90 8.87 12.26 -1.46
C TYR A 90 8.20 11.83 -2.76
N ARG A 91 8.85 10.91 -3.46
CA ARG A 91 8.25 10.23 -4.60
C ARG A 91 7.33 9.12 -4.09
N VAL A 92 6.04 9.27 -4.32
CA VAL A 92 5.01 8.34 -3.86
C VAL A 92 4.42 7.59 -5.04
N GLY A 93 4.33 6.28 -4.92
CA GLY A 93 3.54 5.44 -5.82
C GLY A 93 2.26 4.95 -5.14
N GLY A 94 1.24 4.67 -5.92
CA GLY A 94 0.00 4.18 -5.32
C GLY A 94 -1.00 3.59 -6.31
N LYS A 95 -2.12 3.08 -5.76
CA LYS A 95 -3.25 2.57 -6.54
C LYS A 95 -4.55 2.76 -5.76
N SER A 96 -5.53 3.34 -6.43
CA SER A 96 -6.90 3.45 -5.92
C SER A 96 -7.68 2.16 -6.14
N GLY A 97 -8.60 1.86 -5.25
CA GLY A 97 -9.60 0.82 -5.40
C GLY A 97 -10.97 1.34 -5.00
N THR A 98 -12.00 0.96 -5.76
CA THR A 98 -13.39 1.20 -5.41
C THR A 98 -14.14 -0.07 -5.78
N SER A 99 -14.55 -0.84 -4.78
CA SER A 99 -15.26 -2.10 -5.00
C SER A 99 -16.67 -2.04 -4.45
N GLN A 100 -17.57 -2.80 -5.04
CA GLN A 100 -18.88 -3.04 -4.47
C GLN A 100 -18.75 -3.92 -3.23
N LYS A 101 -19.48 -3.60 -2.17
CA LYS A 101 -19.57 -4.44 -0.98
C LYS A 101 -20.67 -5.48 -1.17
N LEU A 102 -20.26 -6.69 -1.49
CA LEU A 102 -21.18 -7.78 -1.87
C LEU A 102 -22.05 -8.29 -0.71
N ASP A 103 -21.61 -8.08 0.55
CA ASP A 103 -22.31 -8.56 1.75
C ASP A 103 -23.24 -7.50 2.37
N SER A 104 -23.34 -6.32 1.76
CA SER A 104 -24.21 -5.25 2.25
C SER A 104 -25.62 -5.43 1.75
N LYS A 105 -26.60 -5.12 2.61
CA LYS A 105 -28.03 -4.98 2.22
C LYS A 105 -28.27 -3.75 1.34
N ASN A 106 -27.33 -2.81 1.33
CA ASN A 106 -27.34 -1.63 0.49
C ASN A 106 -26.59 -1.93 -0.81
N GLU A 107 -27.30 -2.04 -1.92
CA GLU A 107 -26.72 -2.29 -3.25
C GLU A 107 -25.76 -1.17 -3.71
N GLY A 108 -25.89 0.02 -3.15
CA GLY A 108 -25.01 1.16 -3.36
C GLY A 108 -23.73 1.12 -2.54
N ALA A 109 -23.61 0.19 -1.56
CA ALA A 109 -22.46 0.14 -0.66
C ALA A 109 -21.15 -0.11 -1.39
N ARG A 110 -20.12 0.65 -1.03
CA ARG A 110 -18.79 0.58 -1.64
C ARG A 110 -17.72 0.51 -0.56
N ILE A 111 -16.59 -0.09 -0.92
CA ILE A 111 -15.34 0.00 -0.17
C ILE A 111 -14.42 0.90 -0.99
N ALA A 112 -14.06 2.05 -0.41
CA ALA A 112 -13.12 2.99 -0.99
C ALA A 112 -11.72 2.73 -0.42
N SER A 113 -10.75 2.40 -1.25
CA SER A 113 -9.41 2.05 -0.80
C SER A 113 -8.33 2.77 -1.58
N PHE A 114 -7.19 2.97 -0.94
CA PHE A 114 -5.97 3.43 -1.58
C PHE A 114 -4.77 2.76 -0.91
N VAL A 115 -3.84 2.28 -1.71
CA VAL A 115 -2.52 1.88 -1.22
C VAL A 115 -1.49 2.87 -1.72
N ALA A 116 -0.64 3.35 -0.81
CA ALA A 116 0.48 4.21 -1.11
C ALA A 116 1.79 3.56 -0.67
N VAL A 117 2.85 3.78 -1.43
CA VAL A 117 4.20 3.28 -1.17
C VAL A 117 5.18 4.44 -1.28
N ALA A 118 6.05 4.60 -0.32
CA ALA A 118 7.06 5.65 -0.32
C ALA A 118 8.36 5.25 0.40
N PRO A 119 9.52 5.78 -0.05
CA PRO A 119 9.77 6.34 -1.37
C PRO A 119 9.59 5.28 -2.46
N ILE A 120 9.04 5.61 -3.63
CA ILE A 120 8.73 4.58 -4.64
C ILE A 120 9.97 4.07 -5.37
N GLU A 121 11.03 4.86 -5.44
CA GLU A 121 12.32 4.48 -6.02
C GLU A 121 13.12 3.51 -5.14
N ALA A 122 12.87 3.53 -3.82
CA ALA A 122 13.47 2.64 -2.83
C ALA A 122 12.44 2.30 -1.74
N PRO A 123 11.45 1.45 -2.01
CA PRO A 123 10.28 1.24 -1.15
C PRO A 123 10.64 0.84 0.28
N ARG A 124 10.18 1.63 1.24
CA ARG A 124 10.44 1.44 2.68
C ARG A 124 9.15 1.30 3.48
N LEU A 125 8.09 1.97 3.07
CA LEU A 125 6.80 1.98 3.75
C LEU A 125 5.67 1.83 2.75
N ALA A 126 4.73 0.95 3.05
CA ALA A 126 3.45 0.81 2.34
C ALA A 126 2.29 1.03 3.31
N VAL A 127 1.33 1.84 2.90
CA VAL A 127 0.13 2.18 3.68
C VAL A 127 -1.10 1.83 2.87
N LEU A 128 -1.99 1.04 3.43
CA LEU A 128 -3.29 0.71 2.84
C LEU A 128 -4.39 1.29 3.72
N ILE A 129 -5.21 2.17 3.15
CA ILE A 129 -6.41 2.71 3.78
C ILE A 129 -7.63 2.15 3.07
N CYS A 130 -8.54 1.60 3.85
CA CYS A 130 -9.84 1.09 3.38
C CYS A 130 -10.95 1.73 4.20
N LEU A 131 -11.86 2.42 3.53
CA LEU A 131 -13.06 2.99 4.11
C LEU A 131 -14.25 2.12 3.71
N ASP A 132 -14.87 1.52 4.71
CA ASP A 132 -16.02 0.65 4.52
C ASP A 132 -17.31 1.47 4.57
N GLU A 133 -18.09 1.42 3.49
CA GLU A 133 -19.34 2.16 3.31
C GLU A 133 -19.22 3.66 3.66
N PRO A 134 -18.27 4.41 3.04
CA PRO A 134 -18.09 5.80 3.39
C PRO A 134 -19.33 6.64 3.07
N HIS A 135 -19.81 7.41 4.04
CA HIS A 135 -20.90 8.37 3.87
C HIS A 135 -20.33 9.69 3.31
N SER A 136 -20.24 9.78 1.98
CA SER A 136 -19.65 10.94 1.29
C SER A 136 -20.31 11.17 -0.07
N TRP A 137 -20.10 12.37 -0.63
CA TRP A 137 -20.53 12.73 -1.98
C TRP A 137 -19.86 11.90 -3.10
N THR A 138 -18.80 11.17 -2.77
CA THR A 138 -18.06 10.27 -3.68
C THR A 138 -17.70 8.97 -2.97
N THR A 139 -17.45 7.91 -3.74
CA THR A 139 -16.92 6.64 -3.25
C THR A 139 -15.52 6.36 -3.79
N SER A 140 -14.88 7.33 -4.46
CA SER A 140 -13.55 7.16 -5.05
C SER A 140 -12.49 6.96 -3.98
N GLY A 141 -11.78 5.82 -4.03
CA GLY A 141 -10.68 5.53 -3.11
C GLY A 141 -9.53 6.54 -3.19
N GLY A 142 -9.21 7.03 -4.40
CA GLY A 142 -8.20 8.08 -4.58
C GLY A 142 -8.58 9.40 -3.91
N THR A 143 -9.88 9.73 -3.93
CA THR A 143 -10.39 10.98 -3.34
C THR A 143 -10.53 10.90 -1.83
N LEU A 144 -10.98 9.77 -1.30
CA LEU A 144 -11.27 9.61 0.14
C LEU A 144 -10.08 9.04 0.91
N SER A 145 -9.49 7.95 0.43
CA SER A 145 -8.42 7.23 1.14
C SER A 145 -7.02 7.75 0.80
N GLY A 146 -6.84 8.35 -0.40
CA GLY A 146 -5.56 8.92 -0.82
C GLY A 146 -5.00 9.98 0.12
N PRO A 147 -5.77 11.02 0.53
CA PRO A 147 -5.31 12.04 1.48
C PRO A 147 -4.90 11.45 2.83
N VAL A 148 -5.62 10.44 3.30
CA VAL A 148 -5.29 9.76 4.57
C VAL A 148 -3.96 9.02 4.46
N CYS A 149 -3.71 8.35 3.32
CA CYS A 149 -2.40 7.75 3.05
C CYS A 149 -1.29 8.80 3.06
N ALA A 150 -1.51 9.97 2.42
CA ALA A 150 -0.53 11.06 2.39
C ALA A 150 -0.22 11.55 3.81
N GLU A 151 -1.22 11.78 4.64
CA GLU A 151 -1.05 12.23 6.02
C GLU A 151 -0.26 11.22 6.87
N VAL A 152 -0.55 9.93 6.73
CA VAL A 152 0.19 8.87 7.42
C VAL A 152 1.65 8.85 6.96
N LEU A 153 1.90 8.87 5.64
CA LEU A 153 3.25 8.87 5.07
C LEU A 153 4.05 10.11 5.51
N GLN A 154 3.43 11.29 5.47
CA GLN A 154 4.06 12.55 5.85
C GLN A 154 4.58 12.54 7.29
N LYS A 155 3.89 11.84 8.19
CA LYS A 155 4.29 11.69 9.59
C LYS A 155 5.27 10.53 9.80
N ALA A 156 5.03 9.41 9.13
CA ALA A 156 5.79 8.19 9.36
C ALA A 156 7.19 8.18 8.72
N LEU A 157 7.36 8.78 7.53
CA LEU A 157 8.64 8.78 6.83
C LEU A 157 9.75 9.48 7.65
N PRO A 158 9.55 10.72 8.15
CA PRO A 158 10.56 11.36 9.01
C PRO A 158 10.78 10.60 10.32
N TYR A 159 9.71 10.05 10.92
CA TYR A 159 9.82 9.25 12.14
C TYR A 159 10.71 8.00 11.95
N LEU A 160 10.68 7.41 10.75
CA LEU A 160 11.55 6.28 10.37
C LEU A 160 12.95 6.71 9.90
N GLY A 161 13.30 7.99 9.99
CA GLY A 161 14.58 8.52 9.52
C GLY A 161 14.73 8.46 7.99
N ILE A 162 13.63 8.50 7.24
CA ILE A 162 13.65 8.53 5.79
C ILE A 162 13.60 9.98 5.34
N GLU A 163 14.71 10.48 4.84
CA GLU A 163 14.83 11.87 4.38
C GLU A 163 14.12 12.10 3.05
N PRO A 164 13.62 13.32 2.79
CA PRO A 164 13.09 13.70 1.49
C PRO A 164 14.13 13.53 0.37
N THR A 165 13.70 12.97 -0.76
CA THR A 165 14.57 12.76 -1.94
C THR A 165 14.43 13.87 -2.98
N GLU A 166 13.37 14.69 -2.89
CA GLU A 166 13.14 15.83 -3.75
C GLU A 166 13.22 17.12 -2.94
N MET A 167 13.88 18.14 -3.49
CA MET A 167 13.89 19.46 -2.86
C MET A 167 12.49 20.07 -2.97
N VAL A 168 11.88 20.38 -1.85
CA VAL A 168 10.65 21.16 -1.82
C VAL A 168 11.03 22.61 -2.09
N GLU A 169 10.80 23.10 -3.31
CA GLU A 169 10.87 24.53 -3.57
C GLU A 169 9.86 25.25 -2.64
N LYS A 170 10.38 26.19 -1.86
CA LYS A 170 9.60 26.97 -0.88
C LYS A 170 8.82 28.06 -1.57
#